data_4c9dc3a87848f31dfebf7237ee490b56
#
_entry.id   4c9dc3a87848f31dfebf7237ee490b56
#
_cell.length_a   1.000
_cell.length_b   1.000
_cell.length_c   1.000
_cell.angle_alpha   90.00
_cell.angle_beta   90.00
_cell.angle_gamma   90.00
#
_symmetry.space_group_name_H-M   'P 1'
#
loop_
_entity.id
_entity.type
_entity.pdbx_description
1 polymer ?
#
loop_
_entity_poly.entity_id
_entity_poly.type
_entity_poly.pdbx_seq_one_letter_code
_entity_poly.pdbx_strand_id
1 'polypeptide(L)'
;VTGGTGNPDDASTWNTDPAAQKGMPNGYTGNTILNVLTDAEKATFQTTGVGTRMFSMLNLKYMDWEDPYYLISYAETELMKAEAAQRGWISGSAESFFNSGVKAAIQAWTFFDPSFARSDADIDNYIKGRGFSGASDADKIRLIAEEFWAATYLNDMESYANWRRVGFPELTPTQDPNAFEGNFIPRRLRYWENEAGSNPANYGAAVARMGGDNFATRVWWDGGK
;
A
#
# COMPACT_ATOMS: atom_id res chain seq x y z
N VAL A 1 14.86 2.16 -4.98
CA VAL A 1 16.13 2.27 -5.70
C VAL A 1 15.91 1.82 -7.13
N THR A 2 16.04 2.71 -8.11
CA THR A 2 16.04 2.30 -9.52
C THR A 2 17.33 1.58 -9.81
N GLY A 3 17.20 0.34 -10.34
CA GLY A 3 18.34 -0.47 -10.66
C GLY A 3 19.16 0.14 -11.77
N GLY A 4 20.44 0.28 -11.51
CA GLY A 4 21.44 0.34 -12.57
C GLY A 4 21.58 -1.03 -13.24
N THR A 5 22.42 -1.12 -14.23
CA THR A 5 22.82 -2.37 -14.91
C THR A 5 23.65 -3.31 -14.01
N GLY A 6 23.81 -2.99 -12.73
CA GLY A 6 24.66 -3.69 -11.78
C GLY A 6 24.01 -4.86 -11.04
N ASN A 7 24.82 -5.51 -10.20
CA ASN A 7 24.35 -6.57 -9.31
C ASN A 7 23.30 -6.00 -8.33
N PRO A 8 22.10 -6.60 -8.20
CA PRO A 8 21.09 -6.15 -7.23
C PRO A 8 21.58 -6.17 -5.78
N ASP A 9 22.58 -7.02 -5.48
CA ASP A 9 23.17 -7.12 -4.15
C ASP A 9 24.31 -6.11 -3.92
N ASP A 10 24.65 -5.30 -4.92
CA ASP A 10 25.71 -4.28 -4.82
C ASP A 10 25.08 -2.87 -4.75
N ALA A 11 24.96 -2.36 -3.54
CA ALA A 11 24.40 -1.04 -3.27
C ALA A 11 25.12 0.12 -3.97
N SER A 12 26.40 -0.06 -4.34
CA SER A 12 27.16 0.97 -5.06
C SER A 12 26.65 1.22 -6.48
N THR A 13 25.88 0.26 -7.03
CA THR A 13 25.31 0.34 -8.38
C THR A 13 23.92 0.95 -8.40
N TRP A 14 23.34 1.25 -7.24
CA TRP A 14 21.97 1.76 -7.14
C TRP A 14 21.90 3.25 -7.44
N ASN A 15 20.88 3.63 -8.21
CA ASN A 15 20.53 5.03 -8.36
C ASN A 15 19.68 5.46 -7.16
N THR A 16 20.22 6.31 -6.30
CA THR A 16 19.56 6.82 -5.09
C THR A 16 18.93 8.20 -5.28
N ASP A 17 19.02 8.79 -6.47
CA ASP A 17 18.39 10.07 -6.78
C ASP A 17 16.86 9.94 -6.67
N PRO A 18 16.19 10.67 -5.78
CA PRO A 18 14.73 10.63 -5.66
C PRO A 18 13.99 10.97 -6.95
N ALA A 19 14.55 11.85 -7.78
CA ALA A 19 13.95 12.27 -9.06
C ALA A 19 14.00 11.16 -10.12
N ALA A 20 14.91 10.19 -9.97
CA ALA A 20 15.06 9.05 -10.87
C ALA A 20 14.24 7.83 -10.42
N GLN A 21 13.59 7.88 -9.25
CA GLN A 21 12.80 6.75 -8.77
C GLN A 21 11.52 6.59 -9.60
N LYS A 22 11.27 5.35 -10.04
CA LYS A 22 10.09 5.01 -10.83
C LYS A 22 9.50 3.71 -10.31
N GLY A 23 8.27 3.74 -9.86
CA GLY A 23 7.53 2.53 -9.48
C GLY A 23 7.21 1.66 -10.68
N MET A 24 7.22 0.35 -10.48
CA MET A 24 6.74 -0.60 -11.48
C MET A 24 5.22 -0.44 -11.64
N PRO A 25 4.69 -0.37 -12.86
CA PRO A 25 3.25 -0.39 -13.10
C PRO A 25 2.59 -1.63 -12.47
N ASN A 26 1.51 -1.40 -11.72
CA ASN A 26 0.83 -2.45 -10.97
C ASN A 26 0.09 -3.45 -11.88
N GLY A 27 0.16 -4.73 -11.53
CA GLY A 27 -0.66 -5.79 -12.13
C GLY A 27 -0.15 -6.33 -13.47
N TYR A 28 1.05 -5.95 -13.91
CA TYR A 28 1.62 -6.46 -15.15
C TYR A 28 2.64 -7.58 -14.88
N THR A 29 2.68 -8.54 -15.80
CA THR A 29 3.74 -9.54 -15.89
C THR A 29 4.94 -9.01 -16.68
N GLY A 30 6.06 -9.74 -16.69
CA GLY A 30 7.22 -9.40 -17.51
C GLY A 30 6.92 -9.28 -19.02
N ASN A 31 5.88 -9.95 -19.49
CA ASN A 31 5.45 -9.88 -20.90
C ASN A 31 4.44 -8.74 -21.14
N THR A 32 3.45 -8.60 -20.25
CA THR A 32 2.36 -7.62 -20.45
C THR A 32 2.78 -6.20 -20.10
N ILE A 33 3.82 -6.00 -19.28
CA ILE A 33 4.36 -4.68 -18.94
C ILE A 33 4.84 -3.91 -20.17
N LEU A 34 5.30 -4.60 -21.20
CA LEU A 34 5.72 -3.97 -22.44
C LEU A 34 4.61 -3.16 -23.12
N ASN A 35 3.34 -3.48 -22.85
CA ASN A 35 2.20 -2.77 -23.45
C ASN A 35 2.03 -1.34 -22.88
N VAL A 36 2.61 -1.04 -21.72
CA VAL A 36 2.46 0.26 -21.04
C VAL A 36 3.74 1.08 -21.00
N LEU A 37 4.83 0.54 -21.50
CA LEU A 37 6.11 1.23 -21.60
C LEU A 37 6.19 2.02 -22.91
N THR A 38 6.85 3.18 -22.87
CA THR A 38 7.27 3.90 -24.08
C THR A 38 8.30 3.11 -24.86
N ASP A 39 8.54 3.44 -26.12
CA ASP A 39 9.51 2.70 -26.95
C ASP A 39 10.96 2.79 -26.39
N ALA A 40 11.34 3.93 -25.80
CA ALA A 40 12.62 4.09 -25.14
C ALA A 40 12.72 3.20 -23.88
N GLU A 41 11.63 3.09 -23.11
CA GLU A 41 11.57 2.23 -21.94
C GLU A 41 11.57 0.74 -22.32
N LYS A 42 10.90 0.37 -23.40
CA LYS A 42 10.94 -1.01 -23.94
C LYS A 42 12.36 -1.39 -24.31
N ALA A 43 13.07 -0.52 -25.00
CA ALA A 43 14.46 -0.76 -25.39
C ALA A 43 15.35 -0.96 -24.13
N THR A 44 15.15 -0.13 -23.11
CA THR A 44 15.85 -0.26 -21.83
C THR A 44 15.48 -1.56 -21.12
N PHE A 45 14.19 -1.88 -21.00
CA PHE A 45 13.69 -3.08 -20.36
C PHE A 45 14.22 -4.36 -21.02
N GLN A 46 14.30 -4.38 -22.35
CA GLN A 46 14.78 -5.52 -23.14
C GLN A 46 16.30 -5.65 -23.17
N THR A 47 17.05 -4.67 -22.67
CA THR A 47 18.50 -4.77 -22.54
C THR A 47 18.85 -5.90 -21.57
N THR A 48 19.77 -6.77 -21.97
CA THR A 48 20.22 -7.90 -21.16
C THR A 48 20.68 -7.43 -19.77
N GLY A 49 20.09 -8.04 -18.75
CA GLY A 49 20.42 -7.73 -17.34
C GLY A 49 19.68 -6.53 -16.73
N VAL A 50 18.90 -5.78 -17.51
CA VAL A 50 18.08 -4.66 -16.99
C VAL A 50 16.69 -5.15 -16.57
N GLY A 51 15.81 -5.46 -17.51
CA GLY A 51 14.46 -5.96 -17.20
C GLY A 51 13.73 -5.09 -16.17
N THR A 52 13.15 -5.73 -15.17
CA THR A 52 12.41 -5.06 -14.07
C THR A 52 13.29 -4.16 -13.19
N ARG A 53 14.63 -4.27 -13.28
CA ARG A 53 15.57 -3.42 -12.53
C ARG A 53 15.53 -1.94 -12.93
N MET A 54 14.92 -1.61 -14.06
CA MET A 54 14.68 -0.20 -14.42
C MET A 54 13.70 0.49 -13.47
N PHE A 55 12.93 -0.28 -12.69
CA PHE A 55 12.00 0.24 -11.69
C PHE A 55 12.63 0.23 -10.29
N SER A 56 12.06 1.06 -9.43
CA SER A 56 12.47 1.11 -8.03
C SER A 56 12.11 -0.21 -7.34
N MET A 57 13.12 -0.87 -6.80
CA MET A 57 12.98 -2.08 -6.01
C MET A 57 12.99 -1.75 -4.51
N LEU A 58 12.49 -2.67 -3.70
CA LEU A 58 12.64 -2.58 -2.25
C LEU A 58 14.14 -2.50 -1.90
N ASN A 59 14.49 -1.59 -1.01
CA ASN A 59 15.85 -1.50 -0.52
C ASN A 59 16.16 -2.73 0.35
N LEU A 60 17.31 -3.36 0.12
CA LEU A 60 17.72 -4.58 0.86
C LEU A 60 17.83 -4.36 2.37
N LYS A 61 17.99 -3.12 2.83
CA LYS A 61 17.94 -2.74 4.24
C LYS A 61 16.61 -3.01 4.94
N TYR A 62 15.57 -3.40 4.21
CA TYR A 62 14.27 -3.85 4.72
C TYR A 62 14.11 -5.38 4.66
N MET A 63 15.18 -6.11 4.37
CA MET A 63 15.14 -7.54 4.08
C MET A 63 16.14 -8.34 4.90
N ASP A 64 16.57 -7.84 6.05
CA ASP A 64 17.42 -8.60 6.97
C ASP A 64 16.59 -9.68 7.68
N TRP A 65 17.23 -10.82 7.95
CA TRP A 65 16.57 -11.93 8.68
C TRP A 65 16.16 -11.58 10.09
N GLU A 66 16.78 -10.57 10.69
CA GLU A 66 16.53 -10.09 12.04
C GLU A 66 15.62 -8.86 12.09
N ASP A 67 15.09 -8.44 10.91
CA ASP A 67 14.21 -7.28 10.85
C ASP A 67 12.92 -7.48 11.65
N PRO A 68 12.42 -6.43 12.30
CA PRO A 68 11.20 -6.51 13.08
C PRO A 68 9.98 -6.70 12.18
N TYR A 69 9.07 -7.58 12.58
CA TYR A 69 7.73 -7.66 12.01
C TYR A 69 6.72 -7.05 12.98
N TYR A 70 6.08 -5.97 12.57
CA TYR A 70 5.06 -5.30 13.38
C TYR A 70 3.72 -6.00 13.25
N LEU A 71 3.18 -6.51 14.36
CA LEU A 71 1.79 -6.98 14.43
C LEU A 71 0.82 -5.79 14.55
N ILE A 72 1.13 -4.84 15.43
CA ILE A 72 0.46 -3.54 15.60
C ILE A 72 1.54 -2.55 16.00
N SER A 73 1.65 -1.44 15.29
CA SER A 73 2.60 -0.39 15.61
C SER A 73 1.98 0.73 16.44
N TYR A 74 2.81 1.50 17.12
CA TYR A 74 2.38 2.73 17.79
C TYR A 74 1.83 3.74 16.77
N ALA A 75 2.43 3.81 15.59
CA ALA A 75 1.97 4.65 14.49
C ALA A 75 0.52 4.33 14.08
N GLU A 76 0.22 3.04 13.85
CA GLU A 76 -1.15 2.59 13.55
C GLU A 76 -2.13 2.97 14.66
N THR A 77 -1.75 2.75 15.92
CA THR A 77 -2.61 3.07 17.07
C THR A 77 -2.92 4.57 17.11
N GLU A 78 -1.94 5.44 16.93
CA GLU A 78 -2.15 6.89 16.94
C GLU A 78 -2.99 7.34 15.73
N LEU A 79 -2.78 6.78 14.54
CA LEU A 79 -3.60 7.09 13.37
C LEU A 79 -5.04 6.59 13.50
N MET A 80 -5.28 5.42 14.12
CA MET A 80 -6.63 4.98 14.47
C MET A 80 -7.29 5.91 15.48
N LYS A 81 -6.55 6.41 16.46
CA LYS A 81 -7.05 7.42 17.42
C LYS A 81 -7.34 8.75 16.70
N ALA A 82 -6.52 9.15 15.74
CA ALA A 82 -6.78 10.34 14.93
C ALA A 82 -8.12 10.22 14.20
N GLU A 83 -8.39 9.09 13.57
CA GLU A 83 -9.65 8.82 12.88
C GLU A 83 -10.83 8.80 13.89
N ALA A 84 -10.68 8.11 15.00
CA ALA A 84 -11.73 8.01 16.02
C ALA A 84 -12.08 9.39 16.62
N ALA A 85 -11.07 10.22 16.87
CA ALA A 85 -11.27 11.59 17.33
C ALA A 85 -11.93 12.48 16.26
N GLN A 86 -11.48 12.35 14.98
CA GLN A 86 -12.07 13.09 13.86
C GLN A 86 -13.55 12.73 13.64
N ARG A 87 -13.93 11.49 13.93
CA ARG A 87 -15.34 11.02 13.87
C ARG A 87 -16.11 11.31 15.13
N GLY A 88 -15.49 11.88 16.17
CA GLY A 88 -16.17 12.18 17.44
C GLY A 88 -16.43 10.94 18.32
N TRP A 89 -15.78 9.82 18.07
CA TRP A 89 -15.96 8.59 18.86
C TRP A 89 -15.17 8.59 20.16
N ILE A 90 -14.06 9.34 20.18
CA ILE A 90 -13.25 9.55 21.38
C ILE A 90 -12.95 11.04 21.57
N SER A 91 -12.65 11.44 22.81
CA SER A 91 -12.15 12.78 23.12
C SER A 91 -10.67 12.93 22.76
N GLY A 92 -10.23 14.15 22.49
CA GLY A 92 -8.87 14.49 22.16
C GLY A 92 -8.74 15.20 20.82
N SER A 93 -7.54 15.63 20.50
CA SER A 93 -7.25 16.33 19.24
C SER A 93 -6.87 15.32 18.15
N ALA A 94 -7.70 15.23 17.11
CA ALA A 94 -7.39 14.43 15.92
C ALA A 94 -6.04 14.82 15.30
N GLU A 95 -5.73 16.13 15.27
CA GLU A 95 -4.45 16.63 14.77
C GLU A 95 -3.27 16.16 15.62
N SER A 96 -3.40 16.19 16.95
CA SER A 96 -2.32 15.72 17.83
C SER A 96 -2.04 14.23 17.62
N PHE A 97 -3.08 13.41 17.50
CA PHE A 97 -2.94 11.98 17.22
C PHE A 97 -2.36 11.73 15.82
N PHE A 98 -2.81 12.47 14.82
CA PHE A 98 -2.27 12.42 13.46
C PHE A 98 -0.77 12.72 13.45
N ASN A 99 -0.36 13.84 14.07
CA ASN A 99 1.04 14.25 14.12
C ASN A 99 1.91 13.19 14.84
N SER A 100 1.42 12.64 15.95
CA SER A 100 2.10 11.58 16.69
C SER A 100 2.25 10.31 15.85
N GLY A 101 1.18 9.93 15.14
CA GLY A 101 1.18 8.73 14.29
C GLY A 101 2.15 8.86 13.11
N VAL A 102 2.13 9.98 12.41
CA VAL A 102 3.05 10.25 11.28
C VAL A 102 4.50 10.28 11.75
N LYS A 103 4.78 10.98 12.86
CA LYS A 103 6.14 10.99 13.44
C LYS A 103 6.61 9.59 13.79
N ALA A 104 5.77 8.82 14.46
CA ALA A 104 6.10 7.45 14.85
C ALA A 104 6.32 6.54 13.61
N ALA A 105 5.51 6.68 12.56
CA ALA A 105 5.67 5.92 11.33
C ALA A 105 7.02 6.17 10.66
N ILE A 106 7.44 7.44 10.58
CA ILE A 106 8.75 7.80 10.00
C ILE A 106 9.89 7.27 10.87
N GLN A 107 9.79 7.41 12.20
CA GLN A 107 10.83 6.97 13.12
C GLN A 107 10.95 5.44 13.20
N ALA A 108 9.87 4.68 12.96
CA ALA A 108 9.88 3.23 13.01
C ALA A 108 10.87 2.59 12.03
N TRP A 109 11.18 3.25 10.92
CA TRP A 109 12.14 2.74 9.94
C TRP A 109 13.57 2.65 10.47
N THR A 110 13.90 3.37 11.54
CA THR A 110 15.22 3.26 12.18
C THR A 110 15.47 1.92 12.86
N PHE A 111 14.41 1.14 13.11
CA PHE A 111 14.55 -0.23 13.64
C PHE A 111 15.01 -1.23 12.56
N PHE A 112 14.80 -0.90 11.28
CA PHE A 112 15.35 -1.68 10.16
C PHE A 112 16.80 -1.28 9.88
N ASP A 113 17.08 0.02 9.76
CA ASP A 113 18.43 0.52 9.57
C ASP A 113 18.56 1.95 10.14
N PRO A 114 19.54 2.22 11.01
CA PRO A 114 19.74 3.56 11.60
C PRO A 114 19.93 4.69 10.57
N SER A 115 20.36 4.37 9.33
CA SER A 115 20.50 5.37 8.26
C SER A 115 19.18 5.91 7.74
N PHE A 116 18.05 5.31 8.11
CA PHE A 116 16.72 5.85 7.81
C PHE A 116 16.28 6.97 8.75
N ALA A 117 17.06 7.28 9.78
CA ALA A 117 16.78 8.39 10.69
C ALA A 117 16.54 9.70 9.92
N ARG A 118 15.54 10.45 10.36
CA ARG A 118 15.25 11.80 9.89
C ARG A 118 15.29 12.75 11.07
N SER A 119 15.70 14.00 10.81
CA SER A 119 15.67 15.00 11.85
C SER A 119 14.23 15.35 12.26
N ASP A 120 14.03 15.74 13.51
CA ASP A 120 12.71 16.20 13.95
C ASP A 120 12.21 17.37 13.07
N ALA A 121 13.10 18.26 12.64
CA ALA A 121 12.74 19.38 11.75
C ALA A 121 12.21 18.90 10.39
N ASP A 122 12.81 17.86 9.79
CA ASP A 122 12.33 17.30 8.52
C ASP A 122 10.97 16.63 8.70
N ILE A 123 10.78 15.92 9.82
CA ILE A 123 9.52 15.27 10.16
C ILE A 123 8.42 16.32 10.36
N ASP A 124 8.70 17.36 11.14
CA ASP A 124 7.75 18.44 11.41
C ASP A 124 7.38 19.20 10.12
N ASN A 125 8.36 19.42 9.23
CA ASN A 125 8.11 20.02 7.92
C ASN A 125 7.23 19.14 7.04
N TYR A 126 7.46 17.84 7.04
CA TYR A 126 6.60 16.90 6.33
C TYR A 126 5.16 16.94 6.86
N ILE A 127 4.97 16.81 8.19
CA ILE A 127 3.65 16.85 8.84
C ILE A 127 2.93 18.16 8.51
N LYS A 128 3.63 19.30 8.64
CA LYS A 128 3.09 20.61 8.29
C LYS A 128 2.68 20.70 6.82
N GLY A 129 3.49 20.11 5.93
CA GLY A 129 3.21 20.04 4.49
C GLY A 129 1.96 19.25 4.14
N ARG A 130 1.51 18.31 5.00
CA ARG A 130 0.25 17.58 4.81
C ARG A 130 -0.98 18.48 4.98
N GLY A 131 -0.87 19.59 5.67
CA GLY A 131 -1.94 20.59 5.77
C GLY A 131 -3.16 20.14 6.58
N PHE A 132 -3.01 19.23 7.52
CA PHE A 132 -4.11 18.62 8.28
C PHE A 132 -4.97 19.66 9.00
N SER A 133 -4.34 20.67 9.63
CA SER A 133 -5.01 21.72 10.40
C SER A 133 -6.05 22.52 9.59
N GLY A 134 -5.73 22.84 8.33
CA GLY A 134 -6.59 23.59 7.43
C GLY A 134 -7.53 22.75 6.56
N ALA A 135 -7.47 21.42 6.67
CA ALA A 135 -8.24 20.53 5.83
C ALA A 135 -9.71 20.44 6.24
N SER A 136 -10.59 20.15 5.30
CA SER A 136 -11.99 19.79 5.57
C SER A 136 -12.07 18.48 6.37
N ASP A 137 -13.19 18.21 7.02
CA ASP A 137 -13.38 16.97 7.79
C ASP A 137 -13.23 15.72 6.91
N ALA A 138 -13.70 15.76 5.67
CA ALA A 138 -13.53 14.68 4.70
C ALA A 138 -12.07 14.52 4.31
N ASP A 139 -11.35 15.62 4.05
CA ASP A 139 -9.93 15.59 3.74
C ASP A 139 -9.08 15.09 4.92
N LYS A 140 -9.45 15.41 6.15
CA LYS A 140 -8.76 14.87 7.33
C LYS A 140 -8.84 13.35 7.40
N ILE A 141 -10.02 12.77 7.12
CA ILE A 141 -10.16 11.31 7.04
C ILE A 141 -9.29 10.74 5.91
N ARG A 142 -9.27 11.38 4.75
CA ARG A 142 -8.40 10.98 3.64
C ARG A 142 -6.92 11.03 4.03
N LEU A 143 -6.46 12.14 4.63
CA LEU A 143 -5.08 12.30 5.08
C LEU A 143 -4.67 11.24 6.09
N ILE A 144 -5.54 10.94 7.07
CA ILE A 144 -5.30 9.86 8.04
C ILE A 144 -5.15 8.52 7.34
N ALA A 145 -6.03 8.23 6.38
CA ALA A 145 -6.00 6.96 5.66
C ALA A 145 -4.75 6.82 4.76
N GLU A 146 -4.31 7.90 4.12
CA GLU A 146 -3.09 7.94 3.32
C GLU A 146 -1.84 7.70 4.20
N GLU A 147 -1.76 8.34 5.37
CA GLU A 147 -0.65 8.11 6.31
C GLU A 147 -0.70 6.70 6.93
N PHE A 148 -1.90 6.18 7.20
CA PHE A 148 -2.06 4.80 7.65
C PHE A 148 -1.55 3.80 6.59
N TRP A 149 -1.88 4.03 5.31
CA TRP A 149 -1.37 3.25 4.20
C TRP A 149 0.16 3.26 4.15
N ALA A 150 0.79 4.42 4.33
CA ALA A 150 2.23 4.54 4.37
C ALA A 150 2.86 3.87 5.61
N ALA A 151 2.21 4.02 6.78
CA ALA A 151 2.67 3.44 8.04
C ALA A 151 2.60 1.91 8.07
N THR A 152 1.67 1.32 7.31
CA THR A 152 1.48 -0.13 7.19
C THR A 152 2.22 -0.73 5.98
N TYR A 153 3.19 -0.02 5.42
CA TYR A 153 4.07 -0.58 4.39
C TYR A 153 4.76 -1.84 4.90
N LEU A 154 4.79 -2.90 4.10
CA LEU A 154 5.18 -4.27 4.44
C LEU A 154 4.17 -5.03 5.33
N ASN A 155 3.02 -4.44 5.65
CA ASN A 155 1.89 -5.12 6.27
C ASN A 155 0.67 -5.05 5.34
N ASP A 156 0.73 -5.82 4.26
CA ASP A 156 -0.24 -5.75 3.16
C ASP A 156 -1.67 -6.08 3.60
N MET A 157 -1.83 -6.93 4.61
CA MET A 157 -3.14 -7.33 5.11
C MET A 157 -3.87 -6.15 5.77
N GLU A 158 -3.15 -5.38 6.60
CA GLU A 158 -3.69 -4.18 7.25
C GLU A 158 -3.94 -3.06 6.24
N SER A 159 -2.99 -2.82 5.35
CA SER A 159 -3.15 -1.85 4.25
C SER A 159 -4.40 -2.14 3.43
N TYR A 160 -4.57 -3.39 2.99
CA TYR A 160 -5.72 -3.81 2.18
C TYR A 160 -7.04 -3.75 2.96
N ALA A 161 -7.05 -4.18 4.23
CA ALA A 161 -8.25 -4.12 5.08
C ALA A 161 -8.69 -2.67 5.30
N ASN A 162 -7.76 -1.78 5.64
CA ASN A 162 -8.05 -0.36 5.83
C ASN A 162 -8.51 0.31 4.54
N TRP A 163 -7.84 0.04 3.41
CA TRP A 163 -8.25 0.58 2.11
C TRP A 163 -9.69 0.18 1.75
N ARG A 164 -10.08 -1.08 1.96
CA ARG A 164 -11.46 -1.51 1.71
C ARG A 164 -12.47 -0.76 2.59
N ARG A 165 -12.08 -0.43 3.83
CA ARG A 165 -12.93 0.24 4.81
C ARG A 165 -13.12 1.72 4.50
N VAL A 166 -12.05 2.44 4.14
CA VAL A 166 -12.05 3.91 4.00
C VAL A 166 -12.00 4.42 2.56
N GLY A 167 -11.53 3.60 1.62
CA GLY A 167 -11.42 3.96 0.19
C GLY A 167 -10.19 4.76 -0.19
N PHE A 168 -9.26 5.00 0.73
CA PHE A 168 -8.04 5.78 0.50
C PHE A 168 -6.77 4.99 0.84
N PRO A 169 -5.65 5.29 0.15
CA PRO A 169 -5.51 6.25 -0.94
C PRO A 169 -6.33 5.87 -2.19
N GLU A 170 -6.59 6.83 -3.08
CA GLU A 170 -7.19 6.52 -4.37
C GLU A 170 -6.22 5.69 -5.20
N LEU A 171 -6.56 4.43 -5.40
CA LEU A 171 -5.74 3.49 -6.14
C LEU A 171 -6.29 3.30 -7.55
N THR A 172 -5.40 3.31 -8.53
CA THR A 172 -5.75 2.99 -9.90
C THR A 172 -5.71 1.47 -10.10
N PRO A 173 -6.79 0.83 -10.55
CA PRO A 173 -6.76 -0.58 -10.93
C PRO A 173 -5.74 -0.84 -12.04
N THR A 174 -5.22 -2.07 -12.07
CA THR A 174 -4.37 -2.47 -13.21
C THR A 174 -5.12 -2.30 -14.52
N GLN A 175 -4.40 -1.86 -15.55
CA GLN A 175 -4.91 -1.77 -16.92
C GLN A 175 -4.58 -3.02 -17.75
N ASP A 176 -3.95 -4.03 -17.16
CA ASP A 176 -3.71 -5.30 -17.86
C ASP A 176 -5.05 -6.03 -18.10
N PRO A 177 -5.45 -6.24 -19.37
CA PRO A 177 -6.73 -6.89 -19.69
C PRO A 177 -6.79 -8.35 -19.24
N ASN A 178 -5.65 -8.95 -18.89
CA ASN A 178 -5.57 -10.34 -18.43
C ASN A 178 -5.51 -10.46 -16.89
N ALA A 179 -5.56 -9.34 -16.16
CA ALA A 179 -5.35 -9.38 -14.71
C ALA A 179 -6.55 -9.97 -13.96
N PHE A 180 -7.72 -9.44 -14.08
CA PHE A 180 -8.94 -9.89 -13.41
C PHE A 180 -10.15 -9.70 -14.34
N GLU A 181 -11.30 -10.24 -13.93
CA GLU A 181 -12.58 -10.08 -14.62
C GLU A 181 -13.10 -8.63 -14.63
N GLY A 182 -12.25 -7.67 -14.98
CA GLY A 182 -12.57 -6.26 -15.05
C GLY A 182 -11.51 -5.37 -14.39
N ASN A 183 -11.53 -4.09 -14.74
CA ASN A 183 -10.60 -3.08 -14.23
C ASN A 183 -11.06 -2.57 -12.86
N PHE A 184 -10.94 -3.39 -11.83
CA PHE A 184 -11.23 -3.01 -10.46
C PHE A 184 -10.22 -3.67 -9.50
N ILE A 185 -10.11 -3.12 -8.31
CA ILE A 185 -9.32 -3.72 -7.24
C ILE A 185 -10.23 -4.70 -6.49
N PRO A 186 -9.84 -5.97 -6.32
CA PRO A 186 -10.64 -6.97 -5.63
C PRO A 186 -11.10 -6.50 -4.26
N ARG A 187 -12.38 -6.71 -3.93
CA ARG A 187 -12.97 -6.37 -2.63
C ARG A 187 -12.95 -7.53 -1.65
N ARG A 188 -12.81 -8.76 -2.17
CA ARG A 188 -12.69 -10.01 -1.42
C ARG A 188 -11.98 -11.06 -2.25
N LEU A 189 -11.55 -12.15 -1.61
CA LEU A 189 -11.23 -13.40 -2.29
C LEU A 189 -12.52 -14.20 -2.54
N ARG A 190 -12.58 -14.94 -3.63
CA ARG A 190 -13.65 -15.92 -3.87
C ARG A 190 -13.50 -17.07 -2.89
N TYR A 191 -14.55 -17.85 -2.74
CA TYR A 191 -14.44 -19.15 -2.08
C TYR A 191 -13.46 -20.04 -2.83
N TRP A 192 -12.89 -20.99 -2.12
CA TRP A 192 -12.03 -21.99 -2.73
C TRP A 192 -12.80 -22.74 -3.83
N GLU A 193 -12.14 -22.97 -4.97
CA GLU A 193 -12.79 -23.47 -6.20
C GLU A 193 -13.49 -24.83 -6.02
N ASN A 194 -12.98 -25.67 -5.10
CA ASN A 194 -13.59 -26.98 -4.83
C ASN A 194 -14.79 -26.91 -3.87
N GLU A 195 -15.10 -25.76 -3.26
CA GLU A 195 -16.19 -25.62 -2.31
C GLU A 195 -17.55 -25.91 -2.96
N ALA A 196 -17.72 -25.50 -4.22
CA ALA A 196 -18.93 -25.80 -4.99
C ALA A 196 -19.17 -27.30 -5.20
N GLY A 197 -18.10 -28.08 -5.28
CA GLY A 197 -18.18 -29.52 -5.45
C GLY A 197 -18.28 -30.30 -4.13
N SER A 198 -17.53 -29.90 -3.12
CA SER A 198 -17.42 -30.58 -1.83
C SER A 198 -18.55 -30.22 -0.85
N ASN A 199 -19.12 -29.04 -0.95
CA ASN A 199 -20.14 -28.50 -0.03
C ASN A 199 -21.21 -27.67 -0.77
N PRO A 200 -21.87 -28.22 -1.80
CA PRO A 200 -22.70 -27.46 -2.74
C PRO A 200 -23.88 -26.73 -2.08
N ALA A 201 -24.51 -27.33 -1.08
CA ALA A 201 -25.67 -26.75 -0.43
C ALA A 201 -25.32 -25.46 0.36
N ASN A 202 -24.28 -25.51 1.18
CA ASN A 202 -23.84 -24.35 1.96
C ASN A 202 -23.18 -23.29 1.07
N TYR A 203 -22.38 -23.71 0.08
CA TYR A 203 -21.82 -22.80 -0.92
C TYR A 203 -22.93 -22.05 -1.66
N GLY A 204 -23.93 -22.74 -2.19
CA GLY A 204 -25.06 -22.13 -2.89
C GLY A 204 -25.84 -21.16 -2.01
N ALA A 205 -26.11 -21.51 -0.75
CA ALA A 205 -26.78 -20.63 0.21
C ALA A 205 -25.92 -19.38 0.54
N ALA A 206 -24.61 -19.54 0.68
CA ALA A 206 -23.70 -18.40 0.94
C ALA A 206 -23.62 -17.45 -0.27
N VAL A 207 -23.46 -17.98 -1.46
CA VAL A 207 -23.42 -17.22 -2.71
C VAL A 207 -24.73 -16.45 -2.95
N ALA A 208 -25.88 -17.08 -2.69
CA ALA A 208 -27.18 -16.44 -2.80
C ALA A 208 -27.34 -15.24 -1.82
N ARG A 209 -26.87 -15.39 -0.57
CA ARG A 209 -26.91 -14.29 0.42
C ARG A 209 -26.02 -13.12 0.01
N MET A 210 -24.87 -13.38 -0.59
CA MET A 210 -23.89 -12.36 -0.96
C MET A 210 -24.20 -11.68 -2.31
N GLY A 211 -25.06 -12.27 -3.13
CA GLY A 211 -25.35 -11.80 -4.48
C GLY A 211 -24.30 -12.19 -5.51
N GLY A 212 -23.46 -13.19 -5.23
CA GLY A 212 -22.45 -13.72 -6.15
C GLY A 212 -21.14 -14.10 -5.46
N ASP A 213 -20.35 -14.95 -6.11
CA ASP A 213 -18.99 -15.32 -5.68
C ASP A 213 -17.98 -14.80 -6.69
N ASN A 214 -17.73 -13.50 -6.66
CA ASN A 214 -16.77 -12.82 -7.52
C ASN A 214 -15.91 -11.83 -6.71
N PHE A 215 -14.85 -11.34 -7.31
CA PHE A 215 -13.90 -10.43 -6.65
C PHE A 215 -14.48 -9.04 -6.34
N ALA A 216 -15.56 -8.63 -7.03
CA ALA A 216 -16.20 -7.33 -6.82
C ALA A 216 -17.26 -7.37 -5.72
N THR A 217 -17.76 -8.55 -5.33
CA THR A 217 -18.75 -8.69 -4.26
C THR A 217 -18.18 -8.18 -2.93
N ARG A 218 -18.94 -7.33 -2.25
CA ARG A 218 -18.52 -6.76 -0.97
C ARG A 218 -18.93 -7.69 0.19
N VAL A 219 -18.10 -7.75 1.21
CA VAL A 219 -18.43 -8.36 2.51
C VAL A 219 -19.31 -7.40 3.32
N TRP A 220 -20.04 -7.90 4.33
CA TRP A 220 -21.03 -7.11 5.08
C TRP A 220 -20.47 -5.81 5.67
N TRP A 221 -19.28 -5.83 6.24
CA TRP A 221 -18.64 -4.63 6.84
C TRP A 221 -18.09 -3.64 5.79
N ASP A 222 -17.94 -4.06 4.52
CA ASP A 222 -17.57 -3.23 3.37
C ASP A 222 -18.82 -2.77 2.58
N GLY A 223 -19.97 -2.71 3.21
CA GLY A 223 -21.24 -2.31 2.60
C GLY A 223 -21.90 -3.41 1.75
N GLY A 224 -21.51 -4.67 1.93
CA GLY A 224 -22.20 -5.83 1.35
C GLY A 224 -23.49 -6.22 2.10
N LYS A 225 -24.19 -7.25 1.59
CA LYS A 225 -25.40 -7.83 2.19
C LYS A 225 -25.05 -9.00 3.09
#